data_791d98a5ce78c19adbeaa0e38742516b
#
_entry.id   791d98a5ce78c19adbeaa0e38742516b
#
_cell.length_a   1.000
_cell.length_b   1.000
_cell.length_c   1.000
_cell.angle_alpha   90.00
_cell.angle_beta   90.00
_cell.angle_gamma   90.00
#
_symmetry.space_group_name_H-M   'P 1'
#
loop_
_entity.id
_entity.type
_entity.pdbx_description
1 polymer ?
#
loop_
_entity_poly.entity_id
_entity_poly.type
_entity_poly.pdbx_seq_one_letter_code
_entity_poly.pdbx_strand_id
1 'polypeptide(L)'
;MSEHRRKFLVVADQSEECRTALYFAAKRAQATDCGLTLLAVIEPSNFDHWIGVSETMRREAEEEATELLDMLAEDAEAVMGERPELILREDELRNAMADLIEEDSKISILVLGAAESGEGPGPLVTALARGRGLTGTRPIPVTVVPGGLSRDAIDDLT
;
A
#
# COMPACT_ATOMS: atom_id res chain seq x y z
N MET A 1 16.79 1.29 16.17
CA MET A 1 15.99 2.19 15.38
C MET A 1 16.84 3.25 14.71
N SER A 2 16.95 3.20 13.42
CA SER A 2 17.87 4.06 12.68
C SER A 2 17.08 5.13 11.91
N GLU A 3 17.51 6.38 11.97
CA GLU A 3 16.95 7.46 11.17
C GLU A 3 17.16 7.21 9.68
N HIS A 4 18.05 6.33 9.33
CA HIS A 4 18.39 5.99 7.95
C HIS A 4 17.78 4.67 7.51
N ARG A 5 16.85 4.15 8.29
CA ARG A 5 16.21 2.87 8.04
C ARG A 5 15.35 2.93 6.79
N ARG A 6 15.55 1.97 5.90
CA ARG A 6 14.78 1.87 4.67
C ARG A 6 13.38 1.32 4.94
N LYS A 7 12.46 1.60 4.02
CA LYS A 7 11.06 1.23 4.18
C LYS A 7 10.52 0.56 2.93
N PHE A 8 9.62 -0.40 3.16
CA PHE A 8 8.72 -0.89 2.12
C PHE A 8 7.46 -0.03 2.10
N LEU A 9 6.89 0.17 0.92
CA LEU A 9 5.60 0.84 0.77
C LEU A 9 4.57 -0.16 0.28
N VAL A 10 3.42 -0.22 0.97
CA VAL A 10 2.26 -1.01 0.56
C VAL A 10 1.06 -0.07 0.44
N VAL A 11 0.34 -0.16 -0.67
CA VAL A 11 -0.90 0.58 -0.85
C VAL A 11 -2.04 -0.22 -0.23
N ALA A 12 -2.73 0.40 0.71
CA ALA A 12 -3.80 -0.24 1.46
C ALA A 12 -5.11 -0.22 0.70
N ASP A 13 -5.75 -1.36 0.55
CA ASP A 13 -7.12 -1.48 0.09
C ASP A 13 -7.79 -2.68 0.78
N GLN A 14 -9.03 -2.97 0.43
CA GLN A 14 -9.80 -4.03 1.08
C GLN A 14 -9.64 -5.41 0.42
N SER A 15 -8.79 -5.52 -0.58
CA SER A 15 -8.63 -6.77 -1.32
C SER A 15 -7.84 -7.82 -0.56
N GLU A 16 -8.05 -9.08 -0.92
CA GLU A 16 -7.27 -10.19 -0.37
C GLU A 16 -5.81 -10.11 -0.79
N GLU A 17 -5.55 -9.69 -2.03
CA GLU A 17 -4.18 -9.56 -2.53
C GLU A 17 -3.40 -8.49 -1.77
N CYS A 18 -4.07 -7.44 -1.29
CA CYS A 18 -3.43 -6.45 -0.42
C CYS A 18 -2.96 -7.10 0.88
N ARG A 19 -3.78 -7.93 1.49
CA ARG A 19 -3.41 -8.63 2.73
C ARG A 19 -2.23 -9.57 2.52
N THR A 20 -2.22 -10.28 1.39
CA THR A 20 -1.11 -11.16 1.03
C THR A 20 0.17 -10.37 0.83
N ALA A 21 0.09 -9.26 0.09
CA ALA A 21 1.23 -8.38 -0.12
C ALA A 21 1.74 -7.79 1.19
N LEU A 22 0.82 -7.39 2.07
CA LEU A 22 1.17 -6.84 3.38
C LEU A 22 1.91 -7.87 4.23
N TYR A 23 1.42 -9.09 4.27
CA TYR A 23 2.09 -10.14 5.02
C TYR A 23 3.51 -10.37 4.52
N PHE A 24 3.67 -10.46 3.19
CA PHE A 24 4.99 -10.58 2.57
C PHE A 24 5.90 -9.40 2.94
N ALA A 25 5.39 -8.17 2.80
CA ALA A 25 6.17 -6.98 3.09
C ALA A 25 6.58 -6.92 4.56
N ALA A 26 5.66 -7.27 5.47
CA ALA A 26 5.94 -7.27 6.91
C ALA A 26 7.01 -8.32 7.26
N LYS A 27 6.94 -9.52 6.67
CA LYS A 27 7.94 -10.55 6.88
C LYS A 27 9.31 -10.12 6.37
N ARG A 28 9.35 -9.52 5.17
CA ARG A 28 10.60 -9.02 4.60
C ARG A 28 11.16 -7.86 5.41
N ALA A 29 10.30 -6.95 5.85
CA ALA A 29 10.73 -5.82 6.67
C ALA A 29 11.37 -6.31 7.97
N GLN A 30 10.76 -7.28 8.62
CA GLN A 30 11.31 -7.87 9.83
C GLN A 30 12.68 -8.53 9.55
N ALA A 31 12.74 -9.34 8.50
CA ALA A 31 13.96 -10.09 8.17
C ALA A 31 15.13 -9.19 7.76
N THR A 32 14.85 -8.03 7.19
CA THR A 32 15.87 -7.10 6.67
C THR A 32 16.06 -5.86 7.55
N ASP A 33 15.39 -5.80 8.68
CA ASP A 33 15.39 -4.63 9.58
C ASP A 33 15.01 -3.35 8.87
N CYS A 34 13.92 -3.43 8.09
CA CYS A 34 13.34 -2.29 7.39
C CYS A 34 12.02 -1.88 8.04
N GLY A 35 11.60 -0.65 7.80
CA GLY A 35 10.28 -0.17 8.17
C GLY A 35 9.24 -0.51 7.11
N LEU A 36 8.00 -0.19 7.43
CA LEU A 36 6.87 -0.38 6.53
C LEU A 36 5.97 0.85 6.58
N THR A 37 5.58 1.34 5.43
CA THR A 37 4.62 2.44 5.30
C THR A 37 3.39 1.90 4.57
N LEU A 38 2.21 2.17 5.13
CA LEU A 38 0.93 1.88 4.52
C LEU A 38 0.32 3.18 4.01
N LEU A 39 -0.05 3.21 2.75
CA LEU A 39 -0.69 4.37 2.13
C LEU A 39 -2.13 4.02 1.77
N ALA A 40 -3.08 4.79 2.29
CA ALA A 40 -4.46 4.76 1.84
C ALA A 40 -4.79 6.07 1.14
N VAL A 41 -5.58 5.99 0.08
CA VAL A 41 -5.91 7.16 -0.74
C VAL A 41 -7.41 7.27 -0.88
N ILE A 42 -7.90 8.48 -0.74
CA ILE A 42 -9.28 8.85 -1.03
C ILE A 42 -9.26 9.69 -2.30
N GLU A 43 -9.96 9.23 -3.34
CA GLU A 43 -9.97 9.96 -4.61
C GLU A 43 -11.07 11.01 -4.62
N PRO A 44 -10.73 12.30 -4.78
CA PRO A 44 -11.72 13.38 -4.68
C PRO A 44 -12.80 13.35 -5.75
N SER A 45 -12.48 12.82 -6.94
CA SER A 45 -13.42 12.74 -8.05
C SER A 45 -14.70 11.98 -7.73
N ASN A 46 -14.69 11.16 -6.69
CA ASN A 46 -15.86 10.41 -6.26
C ASN A 46 -16.88 11.26 -5.51
N PHE A 47 -16.55 12.49 -5.13
CA PHE A 47 -17.34 13.32 -4.23
C PHE A 47 -17.88 14.61 -4.86
N ASP A 48 -17.59 14.86 -6.14
CA ASP A 48 -17.80 16.19 -6.74
C ASP A 48 -19.20 16.42 -7.34
N HIS A 49 -20.14 15.48 -7.18
CA HIS A 49 -21.43 15.57 -7.83
C HIS A 49 -22.47 16.43 -7.11
N TRP A 50 -22.35 16.59 -5.78
CA TRP A 50 -23.38 17.28 -4.99
C TRP A 50 -22.75 18.04 -3.83
N ILE A 51 -23.01 19.34 -3.78
CA ILE A 51 -22.59 20.19 -2.64
C ILE A 51 -23.37 19.74 -1.40
N GLY A 52 -22.68 19.50 -0.29
CA GLY A 52 -23.28 19.04 0.96
C GLY A 52 -23.26 17.54 1.13
N VAL A 53 -23.63 16.77 0.09
CA VAL A 53 -23.51 15.30 0.10
C VAL A 53 -22.04 14.90 0.02
N SER A 54 -21.23 15.66 -0.71
CA SER A 54 -19.81 15.38 -0.85
C SER A 54 -19.05 15.47 0.46
N GLU A 55 -19.43 16.38 1.35
CA GLU A 55 -18.81 16.54 2.68
C GLU A 55 -19.04 15.30 3.55
N THR A 56 -20.30 14.81 3.58
CA THR A 56 -20.64 13.61 4.34
C THR A 56 -19.93 12.39 3.77
N MET A 57 -19.92 12.24 2.44
CA MET A 57 -19.27 11.13 1.77
C MET A 57 -17.75 11.13 2.02
N ARG A 58 -17.14 12.32 2.00
CA ARG A 58 -15.71 12.47 2.28
C ARG A 58 -15.38 12.04 3.71
N ARG A 59 -16.18 12.45 4.67
CA ARG A 59 -16.01 12.08 6.08
C ARG A 59 -16.12 10.56 6.26
N GLU A 60 -17.12 9.95 5.65
CA GLU A 60 -17.29 8.49 5.71
C GLU A 60 -16.11 7.77 5.06
N ALA A 61 -15.61 8.27 3.93
CA ALA A 61 -14.46 7.71 3.26
C ALA A 61 -13.20 7.82 4.12
N GLU A 62 -13.01 8.95 4.81
CA GLU A 62 -11.89 9.12 5.73
C GLU A 62 -11.97 8.14 6.91
N GLU A 63 -13.16 7.96 7.46
CA GLU A 63 -13.37 7.01 8.56
C GLU A 63 -13.08 5.57 8.11
N GLU A 64 -13.60 5.18 6.95
CA GLU A 64 -13.34 3.85 6.39
C GLU A 64 -11.85 3.63 6.11
N ALA A 65 -11.19 4.62 5.54
CA ALA A 65 -9.76 4.52 5.23
C ALA A 65 -8.93 4.42 6.51
N THR A 66 -9.29 5.18 7.54
CA THR A 66 -8.60 5.14 8.83
C THR A 66 -8.78 3.78 9.50
N GLU A 67 -9.99 3.24 9.49
CA GLU A 67 -10.27 1.91 10.03
C GLU A 67 -9.48 0.83 9.28
N LEU A 68 -9.43 0.92 7.97
CA LEU A 68 -8.66 -0.01 7.14
C LEU A 68 -7.18 0.05 7.49
N LEU A 69 -6.62 1.26 7.57
CA LEU A 69 -5.21 1.44 7.95
C LEU A 69 -4.93 0.85 9.33
N ASP A 70 -5.80 1.11 10.30
CA ASP A 70 -5.60 0.59 11.66
C ASP A 70 -5.66 -0.93 11.69
N MET A 71 -6.59 -1.54 10.96
CA MET A 71 -6.71 -2.99 10.88
C MET A 71 -5.46 -3.62 10.25
N LEU A 72 -5.02 -3.06 9.13
CA LEU A 72 -3.82 -3.56 8.44
C LEU A 72 -2.56 -3.33 9.28
N ALA A 73 -2.51 -2.21 10.00
CA ALA A 73 -1.39 -1.92 10.90
C ALA A 73 -1.29 -2.95 12.02
N GLU A 74 -2.42 -3.37 12.59
CA GLU A 74 -2.43 -4.42 13.62
C GLU A 74 -1.91 -5.73 13.06
N ASP A 75 -2.33 -6.11 11.85
CA ASP A 75 -1.86 -7.32 11.20
C ASP A 75 -0.34 -7.28 10.97
N ALA A 76 0.15 -6.16 10.48
CA ALA A 76 1.59 -5.98 10.23
C ALA A 76 2.39 -5.97 11.52
N GLU A 77 1.89 -5.29 12.54
CA GLU A 77 2.56 -5.22 13.84
C GLU A 77 2.70 -6.59 14.49
N ALA A 78 1.69 -7.45 14.34
CA ALA A 78 1.75 -8.82 14.85
C ALA A 78 2.90 -9.61 14.22
N VAL A 79 3.27 -9.29 12.99
CA VAL A 79 4.37 -9.95 12.27
C VAL A 79 5.70 -9.30 12.56
N MET A 80 5.76 -7.97 12.50
CA MET A 80 7.01 -7.20 12.56
C MET A 80 7.49 -6.91 13.96
N GLY A 81 6.57 -6.88 14.92
CA GLY A 81 6.87 -6.44 16.28
C GLY A 81 6.87 -4.92 16.45
N GLU A 82 6.57 -4.17 15.40
CA GLU A 82 6.42 -2.72 15.48
C GLU A 82 5.31 -2.24 14.56
N ARG A 83 4.70 -1.12 14.92
CA ARG A 83 3.60 -0.56 14.14
C ARG A 83 4.15 0.14 12.89
N PRO A 84 3.58 -0.14 11.70
CA PRO A 84 3.98 0.58 10.49
C PRO A 84 3.55 2.04 10.53
N GLU A 85 4.19 2.84 9.69
CA GLU A 85 3.78 4.22 9.45
C GLU A 85 2.50 4.23 8.61
N LEU A 86 1.53 5.07 8.99
CA LEU A 86 0.25 5.16 8.30
C LEU A 86 0.12 6.52 7.63
N ILE A 87 -0.17 6.53 6.34
CA ILE A 87 -0.36 7.76 5.56
C ILE A 87 -1.72 7.69 4.89
N LEU A 88 -2.51 8.73 5.06
CA LEU A 88 -3.78 8.90 4.37
C LEU A 88 -3.71 10.16 3.51
N ARG A 89 -4.04 10.04 2.23
CA ARG A 89 -4.02 11.17 1.30
C ARG A 89 -5.30 11.25 0.50
N GLU A 90 -5.68 12.46 0.17
CA GLU A 90 -6.80 12.74 -0.72
C GLU A 90 -6.23 13.22 -2.05
N ASP A 91 -6.20 12.33 -3.04
CA ASP A 91 -5.60 12.57 -4.34
C ASP A 91 -5.91 11.38 -5.26
N GLU A 92 -5.55 11.49 -6.51
CA GLU A 92 -5.51 10.31 -7.39
C GLU A 92 -4.42 9.36 -6.88
N LEU A 93 -4.71 8.06 -6.88
CA LEU A 93 -3.82 7.07 -6.27
C LEU A 93 -2.39 7.13 -6.81
N ARG A 94 -2.22 7.20 -8.13
CA ARG A 94 -0.88 7.20 -8.72
C ARG A 94 -0.10 8.47 -8.37
N ASN A 95 -0.79 9.61 -8.31
CA ASN A 95 -0.15 10.86 -7.89
C ASN A 95 0.27 10.80 -6.43
N ALA A 96 -0.60 10.29 -5.55
CA ALA A 96 -0.28 10.16 -4.13
C ALA A 96 0.91 9.24 -3.91
N MET A 97 0.96 8.13 -4.63
CA MET A 97 2.09 7.19 -4.56
C MET A 97 3.40 7.84 -4.99
N ALA A 98 3.38 8.48 -6.17
CA ALA A 98 4.58 9.11 -6.71
C ALA A 98 5.09 10.23 -5.81
N ASP A 99 4.16 11.05 -5.31
CA ASP A 99 4.51 12.16 -4.41
C ASP A 99 5.12 11.63 -3.11
N LEU A 100 4.53 10.60 -2.53
CA LEU A 100 5.06 10.03 -1.29
C LEU A 100 6.46 9.44 -1.49
N ILE A 101 6.68 8.74 -2.58
CA ILE A 101 7.99 8.16 -2.90
C ILE A 101 9.05 9.26 -3.08
N GLU A 102 8.68 10.37 -3.69
CA GLU A 102 9.59 11.51 -3.83
C GLU A 102 9.86 12.22 -2.51
N GLU A 103 8.84 12.37 -1.68
CA GLU A 103 8.96 13.04 -0.38
C GLU A 103 9.75 12.23 0.64
N ASP A 104 9.62 10.93 0.61
CA ASP A 104 10.27 10.05 1.58
C ASP A 104 11.33 9.18 0.88
N SER A 105 12.56 9.66 0.89
CA SER A 105 13.68 8.98 0.24
C SER A 105 14.03 7.64 0.88
N LYS A 106 13.50 7.33 2.05
CA LYS A 106 13.73 6.04 2.72
C LYS A 106 12.87 4.94 2.13
N ILE A 107 11.77 5.28 1.46
CA ILE A 107 10.98 4.30 0.74
C ILE A 107 11.81 3.75 -0.41
N SER A 108 12.09 2.45 -0.37
CA SER A 108 13.05 1.82 -1.27
C SER A 108 12.44 0.73 -2.15
N ILE A 109 11.29 0.19 -1.78
CA ILE A 109 10.62 -0.87 -2.52
C ILE A 109 9.12 -0.66 -2.40
N LEU A 110 8.45 -0.71 -3.55
CA LEU A 110 6.99 -0.73 -3.61
C LEU A 110 6.52 -2.19 -3.70
N VAL A 111 5.60 -2.60 -2.84
CA VAL A 111 5.06 -3.96 -2.85
C VAL A 111 3.59 -3.90 -3.26
N LEU A 112 3.24 -4.62 -4.31
CA LEU A 112 1.88 -4.69 -4.84
C LEU A 112 1.37 -6.13 -4.77
N GLY A 113 0.08 -6.28 -4.46
CA GLY A 113 -0.58 -7.57 -4.57
C GLY A 113 -1.22 -7.73 -5.96
N ALA A 114 -1.10 -8.90 -6.54
CA ALA A 114 -1.74 -9.21 -7.81
C ALA A 114 -2.95 -10.10 -7.56
N ALA A 115 -4.11 -9.65 -8.03
CA ALA A 115 -5.34 -10.45 -7.93
C ALA A 115 -5.22 -11.71 -8.78
N GLU A 116 -5.69 -12.83 -8.25
CA GLU A 116 -5.67 -14.11 -8.96
C GLU A 116 -7.01 -14.47 -9.57
N SER A 117 -8.05 -13.79 -9.19
CA SER A 117 -9.39 -14.01 -9.74
C SER A 117 -9.97 -12.68 -10.22
N GLY A 118 -10.90 -12.74 -11.16
CA GLY A 118 -11.53 -11.55 -11.71
C GLY A 118 -10.91 -11.11 -13.03
N GLU A 119 -10.96 -9.82 -13.32
CA GLU A 119 -10.58 -9.25 -14.61
C GLU A 119 -9.11 -8.79 -14.66
N GLY A 120 -8.20 -9.64 -14.22
CA GLY A 120 -6.78 -9.34 -14.29
C GLY A 120 -6.18 -9.02 -12.93
N PRO A 121 -4.88 -8.68 -12.90
CA PRO A 121 -4.12 -8.59 -11.66
C PRO A 121 -4.34 -7.31 -10.85
N GLY A 122 -5.18 -6.41 -11.33
CA GLY A 122 -5.45 -5.15 -10.67
C GLY A 122 -4.85 -3.95 -11.40
N PRO A 123 -5.36 -2.73 -11.12
CA PRO A 123 -5.01 -1.55 -11.91
C PRO A 123 -3.55 -1.14 -11.80
N LEU A 124 -2.94 -1.27 -10.62
CA LEU A 124 -1.54 -0.87 -10.45
C LEU A 124 -0.58 -1.84 -11.14
N VAL A 125 -0.84 -3.14 -11.00
CA VAL A 125 -0.04 -4.16 -11.68
C VAL A 125 -0.19 -4.03 -13.19
N THR A 126 -1.41 -3.79 -13.66
CA THR A 126 -1.67 -3.56 -15.08
C THR A 126 -0.92 -2.33 -15.60
N ALA A 127 -0.95 -1.23 -14.85
CA ALA A 127 -0.24 0.00 -15.23
C ALA A 127 1.27 -0.25 -15.30
N LEU A 128 1.82 -0.98 -14.35
CA LEU A 128 3.24 -1.35 -14.34
C LEU A 128 3.60 -2.17 -15.57
N ALA A 129 2.79 -3.18 -15.89
CA ALA A 129 3.01 -4.04 -17.04
C ALA A 129 2.95 -3.29 -18.37
N ARG A 130 2.16 -2.22 -18.44
CA ARG A 130 2.05 -1.36 -19.63
C ARG A 130 3.14 -0.30 -19.71
N GLY A 131 4.13 -0.34 -18.82
CA GLY A 131 5.22 0.62 -18.83
C GLY A 131 4.89 1.97 -18.23
N ARG A 132 3.78 2.09 -17.54
CA ARG A 132 3.40 3.34 -16.87
C ARG A 132 4.13 3.43 -15.54
N GLY A 133 4.89 4.49 -15.34
CA GLY A 133 5.63 4.69 -14.10
C GLY A 133 4.70 4.87 -12.90
N LEU A 134 4.99 4.15 -11.82
CA LEU A 134 4.23 4.26 -10.58
C LEU A 134 4.97 5.06 -9.51
N THR A 135 6.25 5.33 -9.73
CA THR A 135 7.12 5.89 -8.68
C THR A 135 7.52 7.34 -8.97
N GLY A 136 6.91 7.98 -9.96
CA GLY A 136 7.23 9.35 -10.33
C GLY A 136 8.62 9.47 -10.93
N THR A 137 9.38 10.48 -10.49
CA THR A 137 10.73 10.74 -11.02
C THR A 137 11.81 9.96 -10.29
N ARG A 138 11.49 9.29 -9.18
CA ARG A 138 12.47 8.49 -8.43
C ARG A 138 12.16 7.00 -8.59
N PRO A 139 12.83 6.32 -9.53
CA PRO A 139 12.57 4.91 -9.76
C PRO A 139 13.03 4.07 -8.56
N ILE A 140 12.16 3.16 -8.13
CA ILE A 140 12.48 2.16 -7.11
C ILE A 140 11.96 0.80 -7.59
N PRO A 141 12.53 -0.30 -7.06
CA PRO A 141 12.04 -1.64 -7.39
C PRO A 141 10.58 -1.82 -6.98
N VAL A 142 9.86 -2.60 -7.77
CA VAL A 142 8.47 -2.98 -7.47
C VAL A 142 8.42 -4.49 -7.36
N THR A 143 7.95 -4.98 -6.22
CA THR A 143 7.73 -6.41 -6.01
C THR A 143 6.24 -6.69 -6.14
N VAL A 144 5.88 -7.61 -7.01
CA VAL A 144 4.50 -8.02 -7.21
C VAL A 144 4.29 -9.38 -6.55
N VAL A 145 3.38 -9.43 -5.59
CA VAL A 145 3.10 -10.65 -4.82
C VAL A 145 1.80 -11.27 -5.31
N PRO A 146 1.83 -12.51 -5.81
CA PRO A 146 0.58 -13.20 -6.19
C PRO A 146 -0.37 -13.32 -4.99
N GLY A 147 -1.61 -12.90 -5.17
CA GLY A 147 -2.59 -12.87 -4.09
C GLY A 147 -2.96 -14.25 -3.53
N GLY A 148 -2.69 -15.30 -4.29
CA GLY A 148 -2.94 -16.67 -3.86
C GLY A 148 -1.84 -17.32 -3.03
N LEU A 149 -0.73 -16.63 -2.78
CA LEU A 149 0.32 -17.19 -1.93
C LEU A 149 -0.19 -17.41 -0.51
N SER A 150 0.03 -18.60 0.02
CA SER A 150 -0.32 -18.88 1.41
C SER A 150 0.72 -18.28 2.36
N ARG A 151 0.34 -18.13 3.62
CA ARG A 151 1.29 -17.66 4.64
C ARG A 151 2.48 -18.60 4.77
N ASP A 152 2.24 -19.92 4.70
CA ASP A 152 3.33 -20.90 4.75
C ASP A 152 4.30 -20.73 3.59
N ALA A 153 3.80 -20.49 2.39
CA ALA A 153 4.65 -20.24 1.22
C ALA A 153 5.47 -18.97 1.39
N ILE A 154 4.86 -17.92 1.92
CA ILE A 154 5.56 -16.66 2.18
C ILE A 154 6.63 -16.85 3.26
N ASP A 155 6.31 -17.58 4.32
CA ASP A 155 7.28 -17.88 5.37
C ASP A 155 8.51 -18.59 4.82
N ASP A 156 8.31 -19.51 3.89
CA ASP A 156 9.41 -20.23 3.24
C ASP A 156 10.28 -19.32 2.36
N LEU A 157 9.70 -18.22 1.86
CA LEU A 157 10.42 -17.29 0.98
C LEU A 157 11.14 -16.18 1.76
N THR A 158 10.86 -16.07 3.01
CA THR A 158 11.42 -15.02 3.86
C THR A 158 12.21 -15.61 5.03
#